data_e0fbd9086b37ecf275bf1f0abef4ea37
#
_entry.id   e0fbd9086b37ecf275bf1f0abef4ea37
#
_cell.length_a   1.000
_cell.length_b   1.000
_cell.length_c   1.000
_cell.angle_alpha   90.00
_cell.angle_beta   90.00
_cell.angle_gamma   90.00
#
_symmetry.space_group_name_H-M   'P 1'
#
loop_
_entity.id
_entity.type
_entity.pdbx_description
1 polymer ?
#
loop_
_entity_poly.entity_id
_entity_poly.type
_entity_poly.pdbx_seq_one_letter_code
_entity_poly.pdbx_strand_id
1 'polypeptide(L)'
;MSEKGLTTINLKKINRSKVYQYIYKARQTSKMQIVQDLQMGLSTVSQNLNLLEKEGLIDRNGYFDSTGGRKAQAIQIASDFRISIGIGILKNMFHITAIDLYGNAFYTETIALPYSNTEEYYRQLTNKIREFIAENHYPEEKILGVSIATQGITSPDNSTVIYGNIMNNTGMKLEDFSRHLPYPCHLEHDSKSAAFLELWNHPELDSAVVFLLNRNLGGAIITNHQIHQGSSMHSGTLEHMCVNPDGPLCYCGNRGCLETYCSANALEQSAGMPVKEFFPLLREKNLPGLLSTGKIT
;
A
#
# COMPACT_ATOMS: atom_id res chain seq x y z
N MET A 1 36.11 11.94 -12.23
CA MET A 1 34.80 12.61 -11.97
C MET A 1 35.00 13.45 -10.72
N SER A 2 34.97 14.80 -10.84
CA SER A 2 35.30 15.72 -9.75
C SER A 2 34.22 15.67 -8.66
N GLU A 3 34.63 15.46 -7.40
CA GLU A 3 33.80 15.67 -6.22
C GLU A 3 33.34 17.13 -6.21
N LYS A 4 32.07 17.36 -6.57
CA LYS A 4 31.42 18.65 -6.34
C LYS A 4 31.34 18.84 -4.82
N GLY A 5 32.13 19.72 -4.27
CA GLY A 5 32.12 20.08 -2.84
C GLY A 5 30.68 20.42 -2.41
N LEU A 6 30.21 19.78 -1.33
CA LEU A 6 28.91 20.04 -0.72
C LEU A 6 28.82 21.50 -0.30
N THR A 7 27.95 22.28 -0.93
CA THR A 7 27.73 23.66 -0.50
C THR A 7 27.06 23.71 0.87
N THR A 8 27.29 24.78 1.65
CA THR A 8 26.64 24.96 2.96
C THR A 8 25.12 24.80 2.91
N ILE A 9 24.49 25.17 1.78
CA ILE A 9 23.04 25.00 1.55
C ILE A 9 22.66 23.52 1.44
N ASN A 10 23.47 22.73 0.72
CA ASN A 10 23.23 21.29 0.57
C ASN A 10 23.42 20.55 1.89
N LEU A 11 24.43 20.92 2.69
CA LEU A 11 24.63 20.36 4.04
C LEU A 11 23.44 20.65 4.96
N LYS A 12 22.87 21.86 4.92
CA LYS A 12 21.65 22.19 5.71
C LYS A 12 20.46 21.34 5.30
N LYS A 13 20.23 21.15 3.98
CA LYS A 13 19.14 20.28 3.48
C LYS A 13 19.35 18.82 3.91
N ILE A 14 20.55 18.29 3.79
CA ILE A 14 20.89 16.92 4.20
C ILE A 14 20.68 16.75 5.70
N ASN A 15 21.14 17.67 6.54
CA ASN A 15 20.97 17.59 7.99
C ASN A 15 19.49 17.66 8.38
N ARG A 16 18.69 18.52 7.74
CA ARG A 16 17.24 18.60 7.96
C ARG A 16 16.55 17.28 7.60
N SER A 17 16.88 16.71 6.44
CA SER A 17 16.33 15.43 6.01
C SER A 17 16.70 14.30 6.98
N LYS A 18 17.96 14.23 7.45
CA LYS A 18 18.41 13.25 8.44
C LYS A 18 17.63 13.35 9.76
N VAL A 19 17.44 14.58 10.28
CA VAL A 19 16.68 14.82 11.52
C VAL A 19 15.21 14.38 11.32
N TYR A 20 14.58 14.74 10.20
CA TYR A 20 13.21 14.36 9.89
C TYR A 20 13.05 12.83 9.77
N GLN A 21 13.93 12.17 9.02
CA GLN A 21 13.91 10.71 8.84
C GLN A 21 14.15 9.97 10.16
N TYR A 22 15.03 10.50 11.03
CA TYR A 22 15.23 9.94 12.35
C TYR A 22 13.94 10.01 13.19
N ILE A 23 13.29 11.18 13.26
CA ILE A 23 12.02 11.35 14.00
C ILE A 23 10.95 10.40 13.43
N TYR A 24 10.86 10.28 12.09
CA TYR A 24 9.92 9.39 11.42
C TYR A 24 10.11 7.92 11.87
N LYS A 25 11.36 7.44 11.88
CA LYS A 25 11.68 6.06 12.28
C LYS A 25 11.47 5.81 13.78
N ALA A 26 11.85 6.77 14.61
CA ALA A 26 11.72 6.68 16.06
C ALA A 26 10.26 6.79 16.54
N ARG A 27 9.33 7.27 15.67
CA ARG A 27 7.94 7.61 15.99
C ARG A 27 7.83 8.74 17.01
N GLN A 28 8.48 8.62 18.15
CA GLN A 28 8.59 9.63 19.21
C GLN A 28 10.01 9.68 19.76
N THR A 29 10.55 10.87 19.91
CA THR A 29 11.95 11.08 20.37
C THR A 29 12.10 12.39 21.14
N SER A 30 13.29 12.64 21.68
CA SER A 30 13.68 13.90 22.31
C SER A 30 14.82 14.56 21.56
N LYS A 31 14.98 15.90 21.77
CA LYS A 31 16.09 16.63 21.18
C LYS A 31 17.46 16.05 21.56
N MET A 32 17.62 15.61 22.80
CA MET A 32 18.89 15.04 23.27
C MET A 32 19.19 13.69 22.63
N GLN A 33 18.14 12.86 22.43
CA GLN A 33 18.29 11.59 21.73
C GLN A 33 18.74 11.80 20.27
N ILE A 34 18.13 12.77 19.56
CA ILE A 34 18.54 13.13 18.19
C ILE A 34 20.01 13.57 18.14
N VAL A 35 20.43 14.40 19.10
CA VAL A 35 21.85 14.85 19.22
C VAL A 35 22.77 13.66 19.37
N GLN A 36 22.43 12.73 20.24
CA GLN A 36 23.24 11.57 20.58
C GLN A 36 23.32 10.58 19.41
N ASP A 37 22.19 10.19 18.86
CA ASP A 37 22.11 9.12 17.86
C ASP A 37 22.61 9.57 16.48
N LEU A 38 22.34 10.82 16.10
CA LEU A 38 22.85 11.38 14.85
C LEU A 38 24.24 12.00 14.97
N GLN A 39 24.82 12.07 16.19
CA GLN A 39 26.11 12.70 16.47
C GLN A 39 26.20 14.14 15.92
N MET A 40 25.08 14.89 16.03
CA MET A 40 24.96 16.27 15.56
C MET A 40 25.09 17.26 16.72
N GLY A 41 25.67 18.43 16.46
CA GLY A 41 25.71 19.50 17.44
C GLY A 41 24.33 19.97 17.88
N LEU A 42 24.17 20.28 19.19
CA LEU A 42 22.89 20.70 19.79
C LEU A 42 22.27 21.91 19.08
N SER A 43 23.11 22.89 18.65
CA SER A 43 22.66 24.06 17.89
C SER A 43 22.07 23.67 16.53
N THR A 44 22.75 22.75 15.82
CA THR A 44 22.29 22.24 14.51
C THR A 44 20.96 21.52 14.64
N VAL A 45 20.82 20.61 15.61
CA VAL A 45 19.56 19.90 15.85
C VAL A 45 18.46 20.89 16.22
N SER A 46 18.72 21.86 17.11
CA SER A 46 17.73 22.86 17.53
C SER A 46 17.24 23.70 16.35
N GLN A 47 18.13 24.15 15.46
CA GLN A 47 17.78 24.90 14.26
C GLN A 47 16.89 24.07 13.31
N ASN A 48 17.27 22.82 13.05
CA ASN A 48 16.48 21.95 12.18
C ASN A 48 15.09 21.65 12.77
N LEU A 49 15.00 21.38 14.06
CA LEU A 49 13.70 21.18 14.73
C LEU A 49 12.80 22.41 14.65
N ASN A 50 13.36 23.61 14.85
CA ASN A 50 12.58 24.85 14.74
C ASN A 50 12.07 25.09 13.32
N LEU A 51 12.87 24.75 12.30
CA LEU A 51 12.45 24.84 10.90
C LEU A 51 11.35 23.83 10.58
N LEU A 52 11.50 22.57 10.98
CA LEU A 52 10.52 21.50 10.75
C LEU A 52 9.19 21.82 11.43
N GLU A 53 9.24 22.34 12.67
CA GLU A 53 8.03 22.75 13.41
C GLU A 53 7.35 23.96 12.76
N LYS A 54 8.12 24.97 12.33
CA LYS A 54 7.57 26.13 11.60
C LYS A 54 6.91 25.75 10.27
N GLU A 55 7.41 24.70 9.63
CA GLU A 55 6.85 24.13 8.41
C GLU A 55 5.65 23.20 8.70
N GLY A 56 5.32 22.93 9.96
CA GLY A 56 4.25 22.03 10.37
C GLY A 56 4.55 20.54 10.18
N LEU A 57 5.81 20.17 9.97
CA LEU A 57 6.23 18.79 9.69
C LEU A 57 6.40 17.95 10.96
N ILE A 58 6.58 18.57 12.10
CA ILE A 58 6.70 17.93 13.39
C ILE A 58 5.88 18.64 14.44
N ASP A 59 5.45 17.86 15.44
CA ASP A 59 4.80 18.33 16.65
C ASP A 59 5.69 18.13 17.85
N ARG A 60 5.59 19.04 18.84
CA ARG A 60 6.26 18.93 20.14
C ARG A 60 5.22 18.78 21.24
N ASN A 61 4.39 17.76 21.10
CA ASN A 61 3.28 17.50 22.01
C ASN A 61 3.67 16.43 23.04
N GLY A 62 3.49 16.76 24.33
CA GLY A 62 3.75 15.85 25.43
C GLY A 62 5.19 15.91 25.94
N TYR A 63 5.43 15.09 26.96
CA TYR A 63 6.71 14.94 27.64
C TYR A 63 6.93 13.48 27.97
N PHE A 64 8.17 13.05 27.93
CA PHE A 64 8.54 11.74 28.46
C PHE A 64 8.41 11.70 29.98
N ASP A 65 8.14 10.52 30.54
CA ASP A 65 8.14 10.34 31.98
C ASP A 65 9.53 10.65 32.57
N SER A 66 9.51 11.36 33.70
CA SER A 66 10.75 11.81 34.32
C SER A 66 11.33 10.73 35.21
N THR A 67 12.62 10.43 35.01
CA THR A 67 13.41 9.58 35.90
C THR A 67 14.19 10.37 36.96
N GLY A 68 13.75 11.62 37.26
CA GLY A 68 14.37 12.45 38.30
C GLY A 68 14.97 13.79 37.84
N GLY A 69 14.59 14.29 36.64
CA GLY A 69 15.03 15.57 36.08
C GLY A 69 13.94 16.35 35.38
N ARG A 70 14.27 17.46 34.67
CA ARG A 70 13.33 18.18 33.83
C ARG A 70 12.80 17.24 32.73
N LYS A 71 11.47 17.08 32.66
CA LYS A 71 10.83 16.25 31.62
C LYS A 71 11.29 16.66 30.23
N ALA A 72 11.78 15.70 29.45
CA ALA A 72 12.14 15.93 28.06
C ALA A 72 10.88 16.07 27.21
N GLN A 73 10.83 17.10 26.36
CA GLN A 73 9.74 17.32 25.41
C GLN A 73 9.74 16.21 24.35
N ALA A 74 8.59 15.62 24.12
CA ALA A 74 8.41 14.63 23.07
C ALA A 74 8.27 15.32 21.71
N ILE A 75 8.96 14.79 20.73
CA ILE A 75 8.98 15.27 19.35
C ILE A 75 8.52 14.12 18.45
N GLN A 76 7.57 14.37 17.58
CA GLN A 76 7.00 13.40 16.64
C GLN A 76 6.71 14.06 15.29
N ILE A 77 6.51 13.27 14.26
CA ILE A 77 6.02 13.75 12.97
C ILE A 77 4.56 14.19 13.12
N ALA A 78 4.16 15.31 12.51
CA ALA A 78 2.77 15.65 12.28
C ALA A 78 2.23 14.71 11.17
N SER A 79 1.71 13.55 11.58
CA SER A 79 1.39 12.47 10.64
C SER A 79 0.28 12.83 9.66
N ASP A 80 -0.60 13.74 10.04
CA ASP A 80 -1.69 14.27 9.21
C ASP A 80 -1.29 15.49 8.37
N PHE A 81 0.00 15.85 8.36
CA PHE A 81 0.51 16.97 7.55
C PHE A 81 0.26 16.77 6.05
N ARG A 82 0.31 15.51 5.61
CA ARG A 82 -0.07 15.10 4.25
C ARG A 82 -0.92 13.84 4.31
N ILE A 83 -1.78 13.70 3.31
CA ILE A 83 -2.75 12.60 3.21
C ILE A 83 -2.58 11.97 1.82
N SER A 84 -2.59 10.65 1.75
CA SER A 84 -2.66 9.91 0.50
C SER A 84 -4.01 9.21 0.38
N ILE A 85 -4.57 9.19 -0.83
CA ILE A 85 -5.81 8.47 -1.12
C ILE A 85 -5.46 7.18 -1.85
N GLY A 86 -5.89 6.05 -1.31
CA GLY A 86 -5.76 4.74 -1.92
C GLY A 86 -7.09 4.25 -2.49
N ILE A 87 -7.07 3.76 -3.72
CA ILE A 87 -8.22 3.17 -4.43
C ILE A 87 -7.89 1.73 -4.76
N GLY A 88 -8.73 0.80 -4.32
CA GLY A 88 -8.64 -0.61 -4.72
C GLY A 88 -9.81 -0.97 -5.62
N ILE A 89 -9.58 -1.13 -6.92
CA ILE A 89 -10.63 -1.43 -7.90
C ILE A 89 -10.85 -2.95 -7.98
N LEU A 90 -12.08 -3.36 -7.76
CA LEU A 90 -12.56 -4.72 -7.91
C LEU A 90 -13.66 -4.79 -8.99
N LYS A 91 -14.06 -6.00 -9.38
CA LYS A 91 -15.03 -6.19 -10.47
C LYS A 91 -16.36 -5.45 -10.29
N ASN A 92 -16.92 -5.41 -9.07
CA ASN A 92 -18.26 -4.86 -8.82
C ASN A 92 -18.27 -3.66 -7.87
N MET A 93 -17.10 -3.26 -7.36
CA MET A 93 -16.96 -2.21 -6.36
C MET A 93 -15.54 -1.68 -6.35
N PHE A 94 -15.31 -0.59 -5.63
CA PHE A 94 -13.97 -0.16 -5.25
C PHE A 94 -13.93 0.23 -3.77
N HIS A 95 -12.75 0.11 -3.19
CA HIS A 95 -12.45 0.63 -1.87
C HIS A 95 -11.74 1.96 -2.01
N ILE A 96 -12.09 2.90 -1.14
CA ILE A 96 -11.38 4.17 -1.01
C ILE A 96 -10.92 4.34 0.44
N THR A 97 -9.66 4.72 0.62
CA THR A 97 -9.04 4.89 1.93
C THR A 97 -8.18 6.13 1.95
N ALA A 98 -8.29 6.94 2.98
CA ALA A 98 -7.34 8.01 3.28
C ALA A 98 -6.36 7.54 4.33
N ILE A 99 -5.06 7.75 4.09
CA ILE A 99 -3.98 7.37 5.01
C ILE A 99 -3.11 8.56 5.37
N ASP A 100 -2.55 8.53 6.57
CA ASP A 100 -1.54 9.48 7.04
C ASP A 100 -0.13 9.16 6.51
N LEU A 101 0.88 9.97 6.89
CA LEU A 101 2.28 9.76 6.52
C LEU A 101 2.87 8.45 7.07
N TYR A 102 2.26 7.85 8.06
CA TYR A 102 2.67 6.55 8.61
C TYR A 102 1.94 5.36 7.98
N GLY A 103 0.99 5.60 7.09
CA GLY A 103 0.15 4.56 6.48
C GLY A 103 -1.04 4.15 7.35
N ASN A 104 -1.33 4.86 8.45
CA ASN A 104 -2.52 4.59 9.23
C ASN A 104 -3.75 5.09 8.49
N ALA A 105 -4.77 4.23 8.37
CA ALA A 105 -6.03 4.61 7.75
C ALA A 105 -6.84 5.52 8.68
N PHE A 106 -7.28 6.66 8.16
CA PHE A 106 -8.25 7.53 8.85
C PHE A 106 -9.66 6.99 8.68
N TYR A 107 -10.01 6.67 7.44
CA TYR A 107 -11.32 6.18 7.08
C TYR A 107 -11.23 5.34 5.80
N THR A 108 -12.07 4.30 5.73
CA THR A 108 -12.17 3.43 4.55
C THR A 108 -13.64 3.26 4.21
N GLU A 109 -13.96 3.40 2.94
CA GLU A 109 -15.30 3.19 2.40
C GLU A 109 -15.28 2.19 1.25
N THR A 110 -16.39 1.46 1.10
CA THR A 110 -16.60 0.55 -0.03
C THR A 110 -17.78 1.05 -0.85
N ILE A 111 -17.54 1.34 -2.12
CA ILE A 111 -18.54 1.91 -3.03
C ILE A 111 -18.85 0.89 -4.12
N ALA A 112 -20.14 0.54 -4.25
CA ALA A 112 -20.64 -0.32 -5.31
C ALA A 112 -20.63 0.45 -6.64
N LEU A 113 -19.71 0.07 -7.53
CA LEU A 113 -19.59 0.61 -8.89
C LEU A 113 -18.98 -0.48 -9.77
N PRO A 114 -19.78 -1.23 -10.54
CA PRO A 114 -19.29 -2.26 -11.44
C PRO A 114 -18.30 -1.68 -12.44
N TYR A 115 -17.14 -2.32 -12.54
CA TYR A 115 -16.10 -1.87 -13.47
C TYR A 115 -16.56 -1.99 -14.92
N SER A 116 -16.32 -0.94 -15.68
CA SER A 116 -16.38 -0.94 -17.14
C SER A 116 -15.26 -0.04 -17.69
N ASN A 117 -14.63 -0.47 -18.79
CA ASN A 117 -13.57 0.34 -19.42
C ASN A 117 -14.19 1.45 -20.30
N THR A 118 -14.87 2.41 -19.65
CA THR A 118 -15.59 3.51 -20.30
C THR A 118 -15.31 4.84 -19.62
N GLU A 119 -15.34 5.92 -20.39
CA GLU A 119 -15.17 7.29 -19.86
C GLU A 119 -16.18 7.59 -18.73
N GLU A 120 -17.40 7.11 -18.84
CA GLU A 120 -18.45 7.28 -17.82
C GLU A 120 -18.04 6.65 -16.47
N TYR A 121 -17.46 5.43 -16.49
CA TYR A 121 -16.97 4.77 -15.28
C TYR A 121 -15.89 5.60 -14.60
N TYR A 122 -14.89 6.06 -15.37
CA TYR A 122 -13.78 6.85 -14.82
C TYR A 122 -14.26 8.17 -14.24
N ARG A 123 -15.22 8.82 -14.90
CA ARG A 123 -15.84 10.04 -14.40
C ARG A 123 -16.61 9.81 -13.09
N GLN A 124 -17.40 8.75 -13.01
CA GLN A 124 -18.14 8.40 -11.79
C GLN A 124 -17.19 8.07 -10.64
N LEU A 125 -16.18 7.24 -10.86
CA LEU A 125 -15.19 6.87 -9.85
C LEU A 125 -14.44 8.11 -9.32
N THR A 126 -13.95 8.96 -10.21
CA THR A 126 -13.21 10.17 -9.82
C THR A 126 -14.09 11.21 -9.13
N ASN A 127 -15.38 11.29 -9.46
CA ASN A 127 -16.34 12.10 -8.70
C ASN A 127 -16.53 11.55 -7.28
N LYS A 128 -16.62 10.23 -7.10
CA LYS A 128 -16.68 9.62 -5.78
C LYS A 128 -15.43 9.87 -4.94
N ILE A 129 -14.25 9.93 -5.55
CA ILE A 129 -13.02 10.32 -4.86
C ILE A 129 -13.12 11.77 -4.35
N ARG A 130 -13.63 12.70 -5.16
CA ARG A 130 -13.82 14.10 -4.75
C ARG A 130 -14.87 14.25 -3.65
N GLU A 131 -15.99 13.53 -3.77
CA GLU A 131 -17.04 13.48 -2.73
C GLU A 131 -16.44 12.98 -1.41
N PHE A 132 -15.69 11.88 -1.43
CA PHE A 132 -15.01 11.32 -0.25
C PHE A 132 -14.06 12.32 0.41
N ILE A 133 -13.24 13.03 -0.38
CA ILE A 133 -12.32 14.04 0.14
C ILE A 133 -13.10 15.20 0.79
N ALA A 134 -14.17 15.67 0.16
CA ALA A 134 -15.00 16.78 0.65
C ALA A 134 -15.80 16.40 1.91
N GLU A 135 -16.45 15.24 1.93
CA GLU A 135 -17.26 14.76 3.04
C GLU A 135 -16.45 14.50 4.31
N ASN A 136 -15.20 14.06 4.14
CA ASN A 136 -14.28 13.86 5.26
C ASN A 136 -13.48 15.13 5.62
N HIS A 137 -13.77 16.26 4.97
CA HIS A 137 -13.13 17.55 5.23
C HIS A 137 -11.60 17.54 5.10
N TYR A 138 -11.05 16.71 4.22
CA TYR A 138 -9.62 16.69 3.96
C TYR A 138 -9.21 17.92 3.15
N PRO A 139 -8.29 18.78 3.65
CA PRO A 139 -7.82 19.94 2.91
C PRO A 139 -7.12 19.52 1.62
N GLU A 140 -7.50 20.11 0.48
CA GLU A 140 -6.94 19.74 -0.83
C GLU A 140 -5.42 19.91 -0.89
N GLU A 141 -4.89 20.93 -0.23
CA GLU A 141 -3.46 21.21 -0.16
C GLU A 141 -2.68 20.14 0.65
N LYS A 142 -3.36 19.35 1.48
CA LYS A 142 -2.74 18.22 2.18
C LYS A 142 -2.69 16.94 1.36
N ILE A 143 -3.45 16.84 0.27
CA ILE A 143 -3.49 15.62 -0.54
C ILE A 143 -2.20 15.47 -1.35
N LEU A 144 -1.44 14.40 -1.09
CA LEU A 144 -0.21 14.06 -1.82
C LEU A 144 -0.51 13.51 -3.20
N GLY A 145 -1.57 12.72 -3.31
CA GLY A 145 -1.94 12.05 -4.55
C GLY A 145 -2.94 10.91 -4.33
N VAL A 146 -3.30 10.28 -5.44
CA VAL A 146 -4.24 9.15 -5.51
C VAL A 146 -3.51 7.94 -6.08
N SER A 147 -3.41 6.86 -5.32
CA SER A 147 -2.88 5.58 -5.78
C SER A 147 -4.02 4.63 -6.11
N ILE A 148 -3.97 4.04 -7.30
CA ILE A 148 -5.00 3.14 -7.82
C ILE A 148 -4.39 1.75 -7.95
N ALA A 149 -4.87 0.80 -7.14
CA ALA A 149 -4.53 -0.61 -7.22
C ALA A 149 -5.63 -1.36 -7.97
N THR A 150 -5.25 -2.21 -8.91
CA THR A 150 -6.20 -3.01 -9.70
C THR A 150 -5.66 -4.39 -9.98
N GLN A 151 -6.58 -5.33 -10.20
CA GLN A 151 -6.24 -6.68 -10.68
C GLN A 151 -5.81 -6.58 -12.15
N GLY A 152 -4.55 -6.87 -12.41
CA GLY A 152 -3.98 -6.83 -13.75
C GLY A 152 -2.54 -6.32 -13.75
N ILE A 153 -1.74 -6.84 -14.65
CA ILE A 153 -0.31 -6.52 -14.78
C ILE A 153 -0.19 -5.16 -15.45
N THR A 154 0.56 -4.26 -14.83
CA THR A 154 0.83 -2.92 -15.37
C THR A 154 2.09 -2.90 -16.25
N SER A 155 2.16 -1.92 -17.16
CA SER A 155 3.35 -1.62 -17.93
C SER A 155 4.53 -1.19 -17.04
N PRO A 156 5.79 -1.25 -17.51
CA PRO A 156 6.96 -0.88 -16.72
C PRO A 156 6.94 0.54 -16.15
N ASP A 157 6.25 1.46 -16.82
CA ASP A 157 6.04 2.85 -16.41
C ASP A 157 4.75 3.06 -15.60
N ASN A 158 4.03 1.98 -15.29
CA ASN A 158 2.74 2.00 -14.58
C ASN A 158 1.68 2.90 -15.24
N SER A 159 1.77 3.11 -16.54
CA SER A 159 0.82 3.96 -17.28
C SER A 159 -0.40 3.21 -17.78
N THR A 160 -0.32 1.89 -17.93
CA THR A 160 -1.36 1.09 -18.59
C THR A 160 -1.41 -0.33 -18.02
N VAL A 161 -2.60 -0.89 -17.89
CA VAL A 161 -2.79 -2.34 -17.63
C VAL A 161 -2.57 -3.10 -18.94
N ILE A 162 -1.49 -3.88 -19.01
CA ILE A 162 -1.11 -4.65 -20.22
C ILE A 162 -1.77 -6.03 -20.28
N TYR A 163 -2.17 -6.58 -19.13
CA TYR A 163 -2.86 -7.85 -19.00
C TYR A 163 -3.84 -7.83 -17.84
N GLY A 164 -5.12 -7.95 -18.12
CA GLY A 164 -6.19 -7.79 -17.13
C GLY A 164 -7.42 -8.66 -17.41
N ASN A 165 -7.24 -10.00 -17.44
CA ASN A 165 -8.31 -10.94 -17.80
C ASN A 165 -9.41 -11.09 -16.75
N ILE A 166 -9.08 -10.93 -15.46
CA ILE A 166 -10.05 -11.12 -14.36
C ILE A 166 -11.18 -10.09 -14.45
N MET A 167 -10.83 -8.85 -14.74
CA MET A 167 -11.74 -7.71 -14.78
C MET A 167 -12.08 -7.24 -16.20
N ASN A 168 -11.44 -7.80 -17.24
CA ASN A 168 -11.44 -7.27 -18.60
C ASN A 168 -10.96 -5.81 -18.67
N ASN A 169 -9.92 -5.49 -17.89
CA ASN A 169 -9.35 -4.15 -17.78
C ASN A 169 -8.05 -3.96 -18.55
N THR A 170 -7.69 -4.87 -19.45
CA THR A 170 -6.58 -4.66 -20.38
C THR A 170 -6.81 -3.37 -21.17
N GLY A 171 -5.80 -2.50 -21.20
CA GLY A 171 -5.89 -1.19 -21.83
C GLY A 171 -6.41 -0.06 -20.92
N MET A 172 -6.75 -0.33 -19.64
CA MET A 172 -6.99 0.70 -18.65
C MET A 172 -5.74 1.58 -18.52
N LYS A 173 -5.90 2.89 -18.55
CA LYS A 173 -4.77 3.83 -18.50
C LYS A 173 -4.83 4.71 -17.26
N LEU A 174 -3.67 5.04 -16.73
CA LEU A 174 -3.54 6.02 -15.67
C LEU A 174 -4.15 7.37 -16.05
N GLU A 175 -4.03 7.76 -17.34
CA GLU A 175 -4.60 8.98 -17.88
C GLU A 175 -6.13 9.04 -17.74
N ASP A 176 -6.83 7.90 -17.80
CA ASP A 176 -8.29 7.84 -17.66
C ASP A 176 -8.77 8.33 -16.28
N PHE A 177 -7.91 8.27 -15.27
CA PHE A 177 -8.16 8.81 -13.94
C PHE A 177 -7.59 10.23 -13.78
N SER A 178 -6.32 10.42 -14.17
CA SER A 178 -5.60 11.67 -13.89
C SER A 178 -6.16 12.88 -14.61
N ARG A 179 -6.83 12.70 -15.78
CA ARG A 179 -7.51 13.79 -16.46
C ARG A 179 -8.67 14.39 -15.67
N HIS A 180 -9.23 13.65 -14.73
CA HIS A 180 -10.38 14.05 -13.92
C HIS A 180 -10.02 14.46 -12.50
N LEU A 181 -8.78 14.30 -12.06
CA LEU A 181 -8.32 14.59 -10.71
C LEU A 181 -7.23 15.67 -10.72
N PRO A 182 -7.29 16.66 -9.81
CA PRO A 182 -6.26 17.70 -9.72
C PRO A 182 -5.00 17.21 -8.99
N TYR A 183 -4.94 15.94 -8.60
CA TYR A 183 -3.87 15.36 -7.81
C TYR A 183 -2.97 14.46 -8.67
N PRO A 184 -1.68 14.29 -8.30
CA PRO A 184 -0.85 13.24 -8.88
C PRO A 184 -1.51 11.87 -8.71
N CYS A 185 -1.53 11.07 -9.78
CA CYS A 185 -2.11 9.73 -9.76
C CYS A 185 -1.04 8.68 -10.02
N HIS A 186 -1.19 7.49 -9.42
CA HIS A 186 -0.33 6.34 -9.62
C HIS A 186 -1.20 5.10 -9.84
N LEU A 187 -0.84 4.27 -10.83
CA LEU A 187 -1.52 3.00 -11.12
C LEU A 187 -0.59 1.85 -10.78
N GLU A 188 -1.08 0.84 -10.05
CA GLU A 188 -0.26 -0.30 -9.66
C GLU A 188 -1.07 -1.60 -9.67
N HIS A 189 -0.40 -2.72 -9.85
CA HIS A 189 -0.94 -4.05 -9.65
C HIS A 189 -1.21 -4.29 -8.16
N ASP A 190 -2.36 -4.84 -7.79
CA ASP A 190 -2.78 -5.02 -6.38
C ASP A 190 -1.81 -5.91 -5.58
N SER A 191 -1.27 -6.98 -6.18
CA SER A 191 -0.29 -7.85 -5.52
C SER A 191 1.05 -7.16 -5.25
N LYS A 192 1.48 -6.25 -6.14
CA LYS A 192 2.66 -5.42 -5.91
C LYS A 192 2.41 -4.39 -4.84
N SER A 193 1.21 -3.80 -4.82
CA SER A 193 0.80 -2.90 -3.74
C SER A 193 0.84 -3.60 -2.37
N ALA A 194 0.38 -4.85 -2.29
CA ALA A 194 0.46 -5.66 -1.08
C ALA A 194 1.92 -5.92 -0.67
N ALA A 195 2.78 -6.28 -1.62
CA ALA A 195 4.21 -6.48 -1.35
C ALA A 195 4.92 -5.20 -0.92
N PHE A 196 4.53 -4.05 -1.47
CA PHE A 196 5.04 -2.75 -1.04
C PHE A 196 4.66 -2.46 0.42
N LEU A 197 3.43 -2.80 0.83
CA LEU A 197 2.99 -2.66 2.22
C LEU A 197 3.84 -3.50 3.18
N GLU A 198 4.20 -4.73 2.80
CA GLU A 198 5.10 -5.58 3.59
C GLU A 198 6.49 -4.95 3.72
N LEU A 199 7.07 -4.44 2.63
CA LEU A 199 8.35 -3.72 2.68
C LEU A 199 8.29 -2.44 3.52
N TRP A 200 7.17 -1.74 3.50
CA TRP A 200 6.96 -0.53 4.30
C TRP A 200 6.93 -0.82 5.79
N ASN A 201 6.22 -1.89 6.18
CA ASN A 201 6.08 -2.29 7.57
C ASN A 201 7.30 -3.06 8.11
N HIS A 202 8.04 -3.71 7.22
CA HIS A 202 9.17 -4.58 7.52
C HIS A 202 10.42 -4.16 6.73
N PRO A 203 11.03 -3.01 7.06
CA PRO A 203 12.19 -2.48 6.33
C PRO A 203 13.43 -3.37 6.42
N GLU A 204 13.45 -4.36 7.32
CA GLU A 204 14.49 -5.39 7.43
C GLU A 204 14.35 -6.52 6.40
N LEU A 205 13.21 -6.61 5.70
CA LEU A 205 12.95 -7.64 4.67
C LEU A 205 13.85 -7.43 3.45
N ASP A 206 14.84 -8.31 3.29
CA ASP A 206 15.71 -8.31 2.11
C ASP A 206 15.09 -9.11 0.96
N SER A 207 14.60 -10.31 1.25
CA SER A 207 14.04 -11.22 0.26
C SER A 207 12.82 -11.96 0.81
N ALA A 208 11.74 -11.99 0.04
CA ALA A 208 10.49 -12.64 0.42
C ALA A 208 9.66 -13.05 -0.79
N VAL A 209 8.75 -13.98 -0.57
CA VAL A 209 7.63 -14.28 -1.45
C VAL A 209 6.36 -13.84 -0.76
N VAL A 210 5.59 -12.98 -1.41
CA VAL A 210 4.32 -12.46 -0.91
C VAL A 210 3.17 -13.10 -1.66
N PHE A 211 2.19 -13.65 -0.93
CA PHE A 211 0.93 -14.14 -1.47
C PHE A 211 -0.21 -13.24 -1.02
N LEU A 212 -0.95 -12.70 -1.99
CA LEU A 212 -2.19 -11.98 -1.76
C LEU A 212 -3.36 -12.98 -1.84
N LEU A 213 -3.82 -13.45 -0.68
CA LEU A 213 -4.97 -14.35 -0.56
C LEU A 213 -6.27 -13.54 -0.64
N ASN A 214 -6.88 -13.52 -1.81
CA ASN A 214 -8.12 -12.78 -2.08
C ASN A 214 -9.07 -13.66 -2.91
N ARG A 215 -10.14 -13.06 -3.50
CA ARG A 215 -11.04 -13.80 -4.43
C ARG A 215 -10.26 -14.52 -5.51
N ASN A 216 -9.27 -13.88 -6.08
CA ASN A 216 -8.21 -14.48 -6.87
C ASN A 216 -6.90 -14.42 -6.09
N LEU A 217 -6.08 -15.41 -6.25
CA LEU A 217 -4.73 -15.43 -5.70
C LEU A 217 -3.86 -14.44 -6.47
N GLY A 218 -2.99 -13.76 -5.78
CA GLY A 218 -1.96 -12.94 -6.40
C GLY A 218 -0.62 -13.16 -5.72
N GLY A 219 0.46 -12.74 -6.34
CA GLY A 219 1.77 -12.89 -5.78
C GLY A 219 2.75 -11.78 -6.17
N ALA A 220 3.81 -11.65 -5.39
CA ALA A 220 4.95 -10.81 -5.70
C ALA A 220 6.22 -11.42 -5.10
N ILE A 221 7.37 -11.09 -5.67
CA ILE A 221 8.68 -11.48 -5.16
C ILE A 221 9.43 -10.22 -4.75
N ILE A 222 10.02 -10.24 -3.57
CA ILE A 222 10.91 -9.21 -3.05
C ILE A 222 12.33 -9.74 -3.10
N THR A 223 13.27 -8.96 -3.63
CA THR A 223 14.70 -9.25 -3.63
C THR A 223 15.49 -7.95 -3.45
N ASN A 224 16.52 -7.98 -2.60
CA ASN A 224 17.34 -6.79 -2.31
C ASN A 224 16.50 -5.57 -1.88
N HIS A 225 15.54 -5.76 -0.98
CA HIS A 225 14.59 -4.73 -0.50
C HIS A 225 13.75 -4.08 -1.61
N GLN A 226 13.54 -4.74 -2.74
CA GLN A 226 12.77 -4.23 -3.88
C GLN A 226 11.82 -5.28 -4.42
N ILE A 227 10.67 -4.83 -4.91
CA ILE A 227 9.74 -5.71 -5.62
C ILE A 227 10.36 -6.08 -6.97
N HIS A 228 10.59 -7.37 -7.17
CA HIS A 228 11.16 -7.88 -8.40
C HIS A 228 10.10 -7.91 -9.52
N GLN A 229 10.32 -7.12 -10.56
CA GLN A 229 9.35 -6.99 -11.66
C GLN A 229 9.59 -7.96 -12.82
N GLY A 230 10.84 -8.45 -12.97
CA GLY A 230 11.25 -9.21 -14.15
C GLY A 230 11.24 -8.37 -15.43
N SER A 231 11.73 -8.94 -16.52
CA SER A 231 11.80 -8.25 -17.82
C SER A 231 10.43 -8.07 -18.50
N SER A 232 9.47 -8.95 -18.19
CA SER A 232 8.13 -8.97 -18.79
C SER A 232 7.03 -8.49 -17.85
N MET A 233 7.36 -7.97 -16.69
CA MET A 233 6.43 -7.55 -15.62
C MET A 233 5.61 -8.70 -14.97
N HIS A 234 5.83 -9.95 -15.39
CA HIS A 234 5.13 -11.13 -14.89
C HIS A 234 5.82 -11.80 -13.69
N SER A 235 6.87 -11.19 -13.15
CA SER A 235 7.51 -11.75 -11.96
C SER A 235 6.55 -11.75 -10.78
N GLY A 236 6.50 -12.88 -10.08
CA GLY A 236 5.62 -13.03 -8.92
C GLY A 236 4.19 -13.47 -9.25
N THR A 237 3.86 -13.79 -10.52
CA THR A 237 2.56 -14.39 -10.88
C THR A 237 2.50 -15.86 -10.43
N LEU A 238 2.63 -16.06 -9.11
CA LEU A 238 2.72 -17.40 -8.49
C LEU A 238 1.39 -18.16 -8.58
N GLU A 239 0.30 -17.45 -8.72
CA GLU A 239 -1.05 -17.97 -8.90
C GLU A 239 -1.19 -18.89 -10.12
N HIS A 240 -0.33 -18.69 -11.13
CA HIS A 240 -0.32 -19.51 -12.36
C HIS A 240 0.71 -20.63 -12.37
N MET A 241 1.38 -20.85 -11.26
CA MET A 241 2.26 -22.01 -11.08
C MET A 241 1.44 -23.29 -11.15
N CYS A 242 1.76 -24.19 -12.11
CA CYS A 242 1.07 -25.45 -12.27
C CYS A 242 1.48 -26.42 -11.16
N VAL A 243 0.54 -26.78 -10.29
CA VAL A 243 0.74 -27.75 -9.21
C VAL A 243 0.18 -29.14 -9.56
N ASN A 244 -0.73 -29.23 -10.54
CA ASN A 244 -1.28 -30.48 -11.04
C ASN A 244 -1.70 -30.32 -12.53
N PRO A 245 -0.95 -30.88 -13.49
CA PRO A 245 -1.28 -30.72 -14.92
C PRO A 245 -2.67 -31.20 -15.33
N ASP A 246 -3.22 -32.19 -14.61
CA ASP A 246 -4.56 -32.73 -14.86
C ASP A 246 -5.67 -32.02 -14.05
N GLY A 247 -5.31 -30.96 -13.35
CA GLY A 247 -6.21 -30.22 -12.48
C GLY A 247 -7.23 -29.34 -13.20
N PRO A 248 -8.00 -28.53 -12.44
CA PRO A 248 -9.03 -27.66 -12.98
C PRO A 248 -8.50 -26.63 -13.97
N LEU A 249 -9.35 -26.19 -14.90
CA LEU A 249 -9.03 -25.13 -15.84
C LEU A 249 -8.94 -23.77 -15.11
N CYS A 250 -7.82 -23.07 -15.27
CA CYS A 250 -7.63 -21.73 -14.73
C CYS A 250 -8.11 -20.67 -15.74
N TYR A 251 -8.46 -19.48 -15.25
CA TYR A 251 -8.84 -18.36 -16.11
C TYR A 251 -7.72 -17.88 -17.05
N CYS A 252 -6.46 -18.24 -16.77
CA CYS A 252 -5.33 -17.97 -17.68
C CYS A 252 -5.28 -18.92 -18.88
N GLY A 253 -6.15 -19.91 -18.94
CA GLY A 253 -6.20 -20.92 -20.00
C GLY A 253 -5.38 -22.20 -19.72
N ASN A 254 -4.52 -22.22 -18.71
CA ASN A 254 -3.77 -23.40 -18.28
C ASN A 254 -4.59 -24.24 -17.28
N ARG A 255 -4.13 -25.49 -17.05
CA ARG A 255 -4.75 -26.38 -16.05
C ARG A 255 -3.87 -26.47 -14.80
N GLY A 256 -4.57 -26.67 -13.64
CA GLY A 256 -3.92 -27.00 -12.37
C GLY A 256 -3.04 -25.91 -11.79
N CYS A 257 -3.34 -24.67 -12.11
CA CYS A 257 -2.68 -23.52 -11.49
C CYS A 257 -2.98 -23.43 -9.99
N LEU A 258 -2.06 -22.93 -9.20
CA LEU A 258 -2.22 -22.73 -7.75
C LEU A 258 -3.49 -21.92 -7.42
N GLU A 259 -3.85 -20.95 -8.26
CA GLU A 259 -5.13 -20.20 -8.22
C GLU A 259 -6.35 -21.11 -8.02
N THR A 260 -6.41 -22.21 -8.76
CA THR A 260 -7.57 -23.12 -8.75
C THR A 260 -7.70 -23.96 -7.49
N TYR A 261 -6.72 -23.88 -6.59
CA TYR A 261 -6.70 -24.59 -5.30
C TYR A 261 -6.71 -23.65 -4.10
N CYS A 262 -6.07 -22.49 -4.20
CA CYS A 262 -5.76 -21.63 -3.04
C CYS A 262 -6.52 -20.30 -3.02
N SER A 263 -7.25 -19.93 -4.07
CA SER A 263 -8.05 -18.70 -4.06
C SER A 263 -9.33 -18.83 -3.26
N ALA A 264 -9.93 -17.71 -2.83
CA ALA A 264 -11.25 -17.73 -2.20
C ALA A 264 -12.32 -18.27 -3.15
N ASN A 265 -12.21 -18.02 -4.46
CA ASN A 265 -13.10 -18.61 -5.46
C ASN A 265 -12.98 -20.14 -5.48
N ALA A 266 -11.77 -20.70 -5.40
CA ALA A 266 -11.55 -22.14 -5.32
C ALA A 266 -12.15 -22.72 -4.04
N LEU A 267 -12.01 -22.03 -2.91
CA LEU A 267 -12.60 -22.44 -1.63
C LEU A 267 -14.13 -22.44 -1.71
N GLU A 268 -14.75 -21.38 -2.25
CA GLU A 268 -16.21 -21.29 -2.44
C GLU A 268 -16.74 -22.43 -3.32
N GLN A 269 -16.04 -22.75 -4.41
CA GLN A 269 -16.41 -23.86 -5.28
C GLN A 269 -16.29 -25.22 -4.58
N SER A 270 -15.22 -25.43 -3.81
CA SER A 270 -15.02 -26.69 -3.08
C SER A 270 -15.99 -26.85 -1.92
N ALA A 271 -16.28 -25.79 -1.19
CA ALA A 271 -17.18 -25.78 -0.05
C ALA A 271 -18.66 -25.73 -0.43
N GLY A 272 -18.99 -25.29 -1.65
CA GLY A 272 -20.37 -25.09 -2.09
C GLY A 272 -21.09 -23.95 -1.37
N MET A 273 -20.33 -23.03 -0.75
CA MET A 273 -20.86 -21.89 0.00
C MET A 273 -19.92 -20.69 -0.06
N PRO A 274 -20.43 -19.45 0.15
CA PRO A 274 -19.59 -18.25 0.21
C PRO A 274 -18.58 -18.29 1.37
N VAL A 275 -17.38 -17.73 1.15
CA VAL A 275 -16.29 -17.65 2.16
C VAL A 275 -16.77 -16.98 3.45
N LYS A 276 -17.62 -15.97 3.37
CA LYS A 276 -18.20 -15.28 4.53
C LYS A 276 -19.03 -16.19 5.44
N GLU A 277 -19.59 -17.28 4.90
CA GLU A 277 -20.36 -18.29 5.64
C GLU A 277 -19.45 -19.45 6.09
N PHE A 278 -18.45 -19.79 5.29
CA PHE A 278 -17.54 -20.89 5.54
C PHE A 278 -16.71 -20.69 6.81
N PHE A 279 -16.04 -19.55 6.99
CA PHE A 279 -15.16 -19.32 8.13
C PHE A 279 -15.87 -19.27 9.50
N PRO A 280 -17.07 -18.69 9.66
CA PRO A 280 -17.84 -18.83 10.89
C PRO A 280 -18.13 -20.28 11.25
N LEU A 281 -18.61 -21.09 10.28
CA LEU A 281 -18.87 -22.52 10.49
C LEU A 281 -17.62 -23.31 10.86
N LEU A 282 -16.48 -22.99 10.25
CA LEU A 282 -15.18 -23.58 10.58
C LEU A 282 -14.78 -23.28 12.04
N ARG A 283 -14.98 -22.03 12.49
CA ARG A 283 -14.68 -21.61 13.88
C ARG A 283 -15.56 -22.33 14.91
N GLU A 284 -16.82 -22.53 14.58
CA GLU A 284 -17.78 -23.24 15.44
C GLU A 284 -17.60 -24.77 15.41
N LYS A 285 -16.62 -25.31 14.64
CA LYS A 285 -16.40 -26.74 14.40
C LYS A 285 -17.64 -27.47 13.86
N ASN A 286 -18.57 -26.75 13.25
CA ASN A 286 -19.83 -27.25 12.69
C ASN A 286 -19.71 -27.60 11.20
N LEU A 287 -18.64 -28.28 10.78
CA LEU A 287 -18.43 -28.76 9.40
C LEU A 287 -18.42 -30.31 9.34
N PRO A 288 -19.52 -30.99 9.66
CA PRO A 288 -19.48 -32.45 9.77
C PRO A 288 -19.42 -33.20 8.44
N GLY A 289 -19.32 -32.55 7.30
CA GLY A 289 -19.28 -33.20 5.99
C GLY A 289 -18.11 -32.86 5.08
N LEU A 290 -17.54 -31.65 5.21
CA LEU A 290 -16.52 -31.17 4.29
C LEU A 290 -15.11 -31.70 4.59
N LEU A 291 -14.79 -31.93 5.85
CA LEU A 291 -13.50 -32.51 6.27
C LEU A 291 -13.47 -34.04 6.07
N SER A 292 -14.64 -34.71 6.10
CA SER A 292 -14.73 -36.17 5.95
C SER A 292 -14.65 -36.62 4.48
N THR A 293 -14.80 -35.76 3.51
CA THR A 293 -14.80 -36.12 2.07
C THR A 293 -13.42 -35.99 1.41
N GLY A 294 -12.38 -35.59 2.15
CA GLY A 294 -11.04 -35.35 1.57
C GLY A 294 -11.00 -34.25 0.50
N LYS A 295 -12.03 -33.42 0.42
CA LYS A 295 -12.11 -32.30 -0.56
C LYS A 295 -11.39 -31.06 -0.10
N ILE A 296 -11.01 -30.99 1.18
CA ILE A 296 -10.21 -29.91 1.75
C ILE A 296 -9.10 -30.59 2.56
N THR A 297 -7.90 -30.64 2.01
CA THR A 297 -6.66 -31.04 2.70
C THR A 297 -5.80 -29.82 2.94
#